data_2a3d9f22a269cca542b6a541b68afd8e
#
_entry.id   2a3d9f22a269cca542b6a541b68afd8e
#
_cell.length_a   1.000
_cell.length_b   1.000
_cell.length_c   1.000
_cell.angle_alpha   90.00
_cell.angle_beta   90.00
_cell.angle_gamma   90.00
#
_symmetry.space_group_name_H-M   'P 1'
#
loop_
_entity.id
_entity.type
_entity.pdbx_description
1 polymer ?
#
loop_
_entity_poly.entity_id
_entity_poly.type
_entity_poly.pdbx_seq_one_letter_code
_entity_poly.pdbx_strand_id
1 'polypeptide(L)'
;MIKTIKLLLLFCFISFFANAQQSFPVNGVVDIRNDFFAFTNATIVKDATTTLQNATLIIKNGKIVSAGTNITPPKDAVVIDCKGKYMYPSFIDLFSDYGMPATQRSPRSGVFQNLSNTKGAYGWNQAIRPETNAVSIFTANDDKADALRKIGFGAVVSHLHDGIARGTGVLVALGNDRDNMLVLKENVAAFYSFNKGTSTQDYPTSLMGAIALLRQTYLDAQWYKSRPATEGTNLSLEAWNNAQNIPQIFDANGKW
;
A
#
# COMPACT_ATOMS: atom_id res chain seq x y z
N MET A 1 10.57 7.55 64.80
CA MET A 1 11.33 7.44 63.53
C MET A 1 11.36 6.04 62.95
N ILE A 2 11.81 5.00 63.64
CA ILE A 2 11.94 3.61 63.08
C ILE A 2 10.56 3.00 62.71
N LYS A 3 9.50 3.24 63.48
CA LYS A 3 8.14 2.75 63.18
C LYS A 3 7.52 3.40 61.95
N THR A 4 7.78 4.69 61.71
CA THR A 4 7.31 5.38 60.50
C THR A 4 8.01 4.95 59.25
N ILE A 5 9.31 4.65 59.29
CA ILE A 5 10.09 4.12 58.18
C ILE A 5 9.63 2.70 57.78
N LYS A 6 9.33 1.84 58.78
CA LYS A 6 8.77 0.51 58.50
C LYS A 6 7.39 0.55 57.85
N LEU A 7 6.55 1.52 58.26
CA LEU A 7 5.23 1.71 57.67
C LEU A 7 5.31 2.22 56.20
N LEU A 8 6.28 3.11 55.93
CA LEU A 8 6.51 3.64 54.57
C LEU A 8 7.07 2.54 53.64
N LEU A 9 7.98 1.68 54.11
CA LEU A 9 8.48 0.54 53.38
C LEU A 9 7.40 -0.50 53.07
N LEU A 10 6.46 -0.72 54.02
CA LEU A 10 5.32 -1.61 53.79
C LEU A 10 4.37 -1.07 52.74
N PHE A 11 4.15 0.24 52.71
CA PHE A 11 3.29 0.90 51.70
C PHE A 11 3.91 0.85 50.31
N CYS A 12 5.23 1.02 50.16
CA CYS A 12 5.94 0.85 48.89
C CYS A 12 5.91 -0.60 48.40
N PHE A 13 5.90 -1.58 49.29
CA PHE A 13 5.87 -3.01 48.88
C PHE A 13 4.48 -3.43 48.36
N ILE A 14 3.40 -2.82 48.84
CA ILE A 14 2.01 -3.11 48.40
C ILE A 14 1.76 -2.53 47.00
N SER A 15 2.40 -1.42 46.63
CA SER A 15 2.25 -0.81 45.30
C SER A 15 2.91 -1.64 44.16
N PHE A 16 3.87 -2.52 44.49
CA PHE A 16 4.48 -3.41 43.49
C PHE A 16 3.58 -4.56 43.03
N PHE A 17 2.50 -4.86 43.76
CA PHE A 17 1.55 -5.91 43.41
C PHE A 17 0.25 -5.38 42.78
N ALA A 18 0.13 -4.10 42.54
CA ALA A 18 -0.99 -3.55 41.81
C ALA A 18 -0.87 -3.84 40.31
N ASN A 19 -1.29 -5.04 39.91
CA ASN A 19 -1.56 -5.31 38.51
C ASN A 19 -2.79 -4.47 38.12
N ALA A 20 -2.59 -3.50 37.24
CA ALA A 20 -3.69 -2.77 36.65
C ALA A 20 -4.60 -3.77 35.91
N GLN A 21 -5.78 -4.02 36.45
CA GLN A 21 -6.78 -4.81 35.77
C GLN A 21 -7.14 -4.10 34.46
N GLN A 22 -7.21 -4.86 33.36
CA GLN A 22 -7.80 -4.33 32.13
C GLN A 22 -9.21 -3.85 32.46
N SER A 23 -9.41 -2.54 32.47
CA SER A 23 -10.63 -1.89 32.94
C SER A 23 -11.84 -2.05 32.02
N PHE A 24 -11.65 -2.62 30.83
CA PHE A 24 -12.71 -2.84 29.87
C PHE A 24 -12.65 -4.28 29.30
N PRO A 25 -13.75 -5.04 29.40
CA PRO A 25 -13.87 -6.26 28.60
C PRO A 25 -13.79 -5.88 27.13
N VAL A 26 -13.06 -6.66 26.34
CA VAL A 26 -13.01 -6.50 24.88
C VAL A 26 -14.40 -6.89 24.35
N ASN A 27 -15.32 -5.93 24.30
CA ASN A 27 -16.64 -6.08 23.70
C ASN A 27 -16.49 -5.98 22.17
N GLY A 28 -15.99 -7.02 21.55
CA GLY A 28 -15.85 -7.10 20.09
C GLY A 28 -16.20 -8.49 19.61
N VAL A 29 -16.60 -8.56 18.35
CA VAL A 29 -16.67 -9.84 17.64
C VAL A 29 -15.25 -10.42 17.66
N VAL A 30 -15.12 -11.72 17.98
CA VAL A 30 -13.84 -12.43 17.96
C VAL A 30 -13.18 -12.20 16.59
N ASP A 31 -11.97 -11.68 16.58
CA ASP A 31 -11.22 -11.49 15.36
C ASP A 31 -10.65 -12.86 14.92
N ILE A 32 -11.35 -13.50 14.01
CA ILE A 32 -10.97 -14.81 13.46
C ILE A 32 -9.62 -14.78 12.72
N ARG A 33 -9.09 -13.59 12.38
CA ARG A 33 -7.76 -13.46 11.75
C ARG A 33 -6.63 -13.89 12.70
N ASN A 34 -6.87 -13.89 14.01
CA ASN A 34 -5.93 -14.36 15.01
C ASN A 34 -5.91 -15.89 15.14
N ASP A 35 -6.86 -16.58 14.54
CA ASP A 35 -6.94 -18.03 14.60
C ASP A 35 -5.92 -18.68 13.66
N PHE A 36 -5.55 -19.90 14.00
CA PHE A 36 -4.80 -20.75 13.09
C PHE A 36 -5.76 -21.34 12.05
N PHE A 37 -5.40 -21.21 10.78
CA PHE A 37 -6.04 -21.93 9.69
C PHE A 37 -5.09 -23.02 9.20
N ALA A 38 -5.55 -24.26 9.19
CA ALA A 38 -4.80 -25.42 8.72
C ALA A 38 -5.47 -26.02 7.48
N PHE A 39 -4.86 -25.88 6.33
CA PHE A 39 -5.29 -26.49 5.09
C PHE A 39 -4.56 -27.82 4.94
N THR A 40 -5.29 -28.93 5.05
CA THR A 40 -4.73 -30.29 5.10
C THR A 40 -4.97 -31.06 3.82
N ASN A 41 -4.16 -32.10 3.59
CA ASN A 41 -4.29 -33.05 2.47
C ASN A 41 -4.18 -32.40 1.08
N ALA A 42 -3.56 -31.22 0.96
CA ALA A 42 -3.41 -30.52 -0.30
C ALA A 42 -2.17 -30.95 -1.08
N THR A 43 -2.18 -30.75 -2.39
CA THR A 43 -0.96 -30.68 -3.20
C THR A 43 -0.48 -29.23 -3.20
N ILE A 44 0.63 -28.94 -2.53
CA ILE A 44 1.18 -27.58 -2.41
C ILE A 44 2.33 -27.41 -3.40
N VAL A 45 2.14 -26.54 -4.38
CA VAL A 45 3.20 -26.13 -5.33
C VAL A 45 3.86 -24.87 -4.76
N LYS A 46 5.08 -24.99 -4.23
CA LYS A 46 5.81 -23.87 -3.63
C LYS A 46 6.47 -22.98 -4.68
N ASP A 47 7.01 -23.63 -5.71
CA ASP A 47 7.72 -23.00 -6.80
C ASP A 47 7.70 -23.94 -8.04
N ALA A 48 8.36 -23.54 -9.15
CA ALA A 48 8.39 -24.31 -10.40
C ALA A 48 8.99 -25.72 -10.26
N THR A 49 9.76 -25.98 -9.23
CA THR A 49 10.52 -27.24 -9.02
C THR A 49 10.03 -28.05 -7.80
N THR A 50 9.36 -27.40 -6.87
CA THR A 50 9.04 -27.98 -5.56
C THR A 50 7.52 -28.15 -5.40
N THR A 51 7.07 -29.40 -5.43
CA THR A 51 5.67 -29.79 -5.16
C THR A 51 5.59 -30.76 -3.99
N LEU A 52 4.77 -30.44 -3.01
CA LEU A 52 4.53 -31.29 -1.84
C LEU A 52 3.17 -31.97 -1.98
N GLN A 53 3.16 -33.31 -1.97
CA GLN A 53 1.94 -34.11 -2.01
C GLN A 53 1.41 -34.37 -0.58
N ASN A 54 0.08 -34.39 -0.45
CA ASN A 54 -0.58 -34.65 0.83
C ASN A 54 -0.03 -33.80 1.98
N ALA A 55 0.14 -32.51 1.72
CA ALA A 55 0.80 -31.57 2.59
C ALA A 55 -0.21 -30.70 3.37
N THR A 56 0.27 -30.12 4.45
CA THR A 56 -0.49 -29.19 5.30
C THR A 56 0.13 -27.79 5.21
N LEU A 57 -0.69 -26.77 5.02
CA LEU A 57 -0.34 -25.36 5.11
C LEU A 57 -1.00 -24.77 6.36
N ILE A 58 -0.20 -24.16 7.24
CA ILE A 58 -0.72 -23.46 8.42
C ILE A 58 -0.51 -21.97 8.25
N ILE A 59 -1.58 -21.21 8.44
CA ILE A 59 -1.59 -19.74 8.38
C ILE A 59 -2.04 -19.20 9.73
N LYS A 60 -1.42 -18.12 10.19
CA LYS A 60 -1.85 -17.32 11.34
C LYS A 60 -1.64 -15.84 11.04
N ASN A 61 -2.60 -14.99 11.39
CA ASN A 61 -2.50 -13.53 11.18
C ASN A 61 -2.13 -13.16 9.72
N GLY A 62 -2.71 -13.86 8.74
CA GLY A 62 -2.41 -13.63 7.32
C GLY A 62 -1.02 -14.05 6.86
N LYS A 63 -0.23 -14.73 7.71
CA LYS A 63 1.12 -15.19 7.37
C LYS A 63 1.22 -16.70 7.41
N ILE A 64 2.02 -17.27 6.50
CA ILE A 64 2.35 -18.68 6.51
C ILE A 64 3.26 -18.98 7.70
N VAL A 65 2.81 -19.85 8.59
CA VAL A 65 3.58 -20.34 9.75
C VAL A 65 4.42 -21.54 9.34
N SER A 66 3.79 -22.49 8.63
CA SER A 66 4.50 -23.68 8.13
C SER A 66 3.79 -24.27 6.91
N ALA A 67 4.56 -24.92 6.03
CA ALA A 67 4.08 -25.67 4.88
C ALA A 67 4.94 -26.90 4.67
N GLY A 68 4.34 -28.11 4.71
CA GLY A 68 5.09 -29.35 4.55
C GLY A 68 4.23 -30.60 4.72
N THR A 69 4.86 -31.73 4.54
CA THR A 69 4.29 -33.05 4.84
C THR A 69 4.45 -33.35 6.33
N ASN A 70 3.55 -34.15 6.91
CA ASN A 70 3.60 -34.57 8.33
C ASN A 70 3.51 -33.41 9.36
N ILE A 71 2.88 -32.30 8.99
CA ILE A 71 2.60 -31.19 9.91
C ILE A 71 1.26 -31.45 10.60
N THR A 72 1.29 -31.46 11.94
CA THR A 72 0.07 -31.59 12.74
C THR A 72 -0.53 -30.21 13.00
N PRO A 73 -1.80 -29.95 12.65
CA PRO A 73 -2.46 -28.70 12.97
C PRO A 73 -2.49 -28.43 14.48
N PRO A 74 -2.35 -27.18 14.94
CA PRO A 74 -2.63 -26.81 16.33
C PRO A 74 -4.05 -27.21 16.76
N LYS A 75 -4.25 -27.48 18.06
CA LYS A 75 -5.54 -27.94 18.57
C LYS A 75 -6.69 -26.93 18.41
N ASP A 76 -6.34 -25.65 18.37
CA ASP A 76 -7.21 -24.48 18.20
C ASP A 76 -7.33 -24.03 16.75
N ALA A 77 -6.76 -24.78 15.79
CA ALA A 77 -6.80 -24.41 14.39
C ALA A 77 -8.16 -24.73 13.74
N VAL A 78 -8.62 -23.84 12.88
CA VAL A 78 -9.71 -24.12 11.93
C VAL A 78 -9.14 -25.01 10.82
N VAL A 79 -9.54 -26.27 10.81
CA VAL A 79 -9.03 -27.26 9.83
C VAL A 79 -9.93 -27.30 8.60
N ILE A 80 -9.31 -27.14 7.44
CA ILE A 80 -9.96 -27.21 6.13
C ILE A 80 -9.32 -28.34 5.33
N ASP A 81 -10.12 -29.35 5.01
CA ASP A 81 -9.64 -30.47 4.18
C ASP A 81 -9.61 -30.06 2.69
N CYS A 82 -8.42 -30.12 2.12
CA CYS A 82 -8.15 -29.77 0.73
C CYS A 82 -7.76 -30.97 -0.12
N LYS A 83 -8.24 -32.18 0.25
CA LYS A 83 -7.97 -33.40 -0.50
C LYS A 83 -8.32 -33.25 -1.98
N GLY A 84 -7.36 -33.57 -2.85
CA GLY A 84 -7.50 -33.45 -4.31
C GLY A 84 -7.40 -32.04 -4.87
N LYS A 85 -7.13 -31.02 -4.01
CA LYS A 85 -6.95 -29.63 -4.43
C LYS A 85 -5.47 -29.29 -4.50
N TYR A 86 -5.16 -28.33 -5.39
CA TYR A 86 -3.84 -27.74 -5.54
C TYR A 86 -3.82 -26.36 -4.88
N MET A 87 -2.71 -26.04 -4.24
CA MET A 87 -2.42 -24.70 -3.69
C MET A 87 -1.20 -24.13 -4.38
N TYR A 88 -1.34 -22.90 -4.86
CA TYR A 88 -0.28 -22.15 -5.52
C TYR A 88 -0.08 -20.81 -4.79
N PRO A 89 1.12 -20.22 -4.81
CA PRO A 89 1.31 -18.81 -4.51
C PRO A 89 0.43 -17.97 -5.44
N SER A 90 -0.23 -16.95 -4.90
CA SER A 90 -0.99 -16.00 -5.72
C SER A 90 -0.08 -15.10 -6.54
N PHE A 91 -0.58 -14.60 -7.66
CA PHE A 91 0.10 -13.54 -8.41
C PHE A 91 -0.03 -12.20 -7.68
N ILE A 92 0.96 -11.34 -7.93
CA ILE A 92 0.95 -9.95 -7.49
C ILE A 92 1.02 -9.08 -8.74
N ASP A 93 0.00 -8.24 -8.96
CA ASP A 93 0.03 -7.25 -10.02
C ASP A 93 0.79 -6.02 -9.52
N LEU A 94 1.83 -5.62 -10.22
CA LEU A 94 2.66 -4.46 -9.86
C LEU A 94 2.18 -3.14 -10.48
N PHE A 95 1.14 -3.19 -11.33
CA PHE A 95 0.67 -2.03 -12.08
C PHE A 95 -0.84 -2.05 -12.24
N SER A 96 -1.56 -1.65 -11.19
CA SER A 96 -3.02 -1.70 -11.13
C SER A 96 -3.62 -0.34 -10.80
N ASP A 97 -4.85 -0.12 -11.24
CA ASP A 97 -5.71 0.99 -10.84
C ASP A 97 -6.83 0.56 -9.87
N TYR A 98 -6.73 -0.65 -9.32
CA TYR A 98 -7.71 -1.18 -8.38
C TYR A 98 -7.90 -0.24 -7.20
N GLY A 99 -9.16 0.12 -6.91
CA GLY A 99 -9.48 1.01 -5.79
C GLY A 99 -9.08 2.47 -5.99
N MET A 100 -8.55 2.83 -7.17
CA MET A 100 -8.25 4.23 -7.50
C MET A 100 -9.47 4.93 -8.10
N PRO A 101 -9.62 6.24 -7.88
CA PRO A 101 -10.67 7.02 -8.51
C PRO A 101 -10.50 7.02 -10.03
N ALA A 102 -11.64 6.97 -10.75
CA ALA A 102 -11.62 7.05 -12.20
C ALA A 102 -11.10 8.42 -12.66
N THR A 103 -10.16 8.41 -13.58
CA THR A 103 -9.63 9.63 -14.18
C THR A 103 -10.55 10.10 -15.31
N GLN A 104 -11.10 11.31 -15.18
CA GLN A 104 -11.97 11.90 -16.21
C GLN A 104 -11.24 13.05 -16.89
N ARG A 105 -11.16 12.99 -18.23
CA ARG A 105 -10.64 14.10 -19.01
C ARG A 105 -11.70 15.19 -19.12
N SER A 106 -11.36 16.40 -18.70
CA SER A 106 -12.18 17.57 -19.01
C SER A 106 -12.10 17.90 -20.50
N PRO A 107 -13.19 18.34 -21.13
CA PRO A 107 -13.14 18.84 -22.50
C PRO A 107 -12.11 19.97 -22.61
N ARG A 108 -11.29 19.96 -23.66
CA ARG A 108 -10.40 21.09 -23.95
C ARG A 108 -11.25 22.32 -24.32
N SER A 109 -10.93 23.44 -23.71
CA SER A 109 -11.66 24.70 -23.94
C SER A 109 -11.39 25.33 -25.30
N GLY A 110 -10.49 24.79 -26.11
CA GLY A 110 -10.01 25.40 -27.36
C GLY A 110 -9.14 26.66 -27.19
N VAL A 111 -8.96 27.11 -25.94
CA VAL A 111 -8.09 28.24 -25.60
C VAL A 111 -6.73 27.69 -25.16
N PHE A 112 -5.66 28.32 -25.64
CA PHE A 112 -4.30 27.95 -25.29
C PHE A 112 -4.02 28.19 -23.80
N GLN A 113 -3.60 27.14 -23.08
CA GLN A 113 -3.39 27.17 -21.63
C GLN A 113 -1.94 26.87 -21.27
N ASN A 114 -1.17 27.90 -20.95
CA ASN A 114 0.20 27.77 -20.47
C ASN A 114 0.30 27.50 -18.97
N LEU A 115 -0.52 28.21 -18.19
CA LEU A 115 -0.46 28.15 -16.73
C LEU A 115 -1.43 27.12 -16.17
N SER A 116 -1.08 26.54 -15.05
CA SER A 116 -1.98 25.68 -14.28
C SER A 116 -3.16 26.51 -13.76
N ASN A 117 -4.37 26.00 -13.92
CA ASN A 117 -5.59 26.57 -13.35
C ASN A 117 -6.00 25.84 -12.06
N THR A 118 -5.24 24.83 -11.63
CA THR A 118 -5.49 24.12 -10.39
C THR A 118 -4.81 24.81 -9.21
N LYS A 119 -5.51 24.80 -8.06
CA LYS A 119 -4.96 25.30 -6.80
C LYS A 119 -4.33 24.13 -6.02
N GLY A 120 -3.44 24.47 -5.09
CA GLY A 120 -2.82 23.51 -4.19
C GLY A 120 -1.40 23.16 -4.57
N ALA A 121 -1.00 21.91 -4.31
CA ALA A 121 0.38 21.44 -4.38
C ALA A 121 0.89 21.15 -5.80
N TYR A 122 0.07 21.22 -6.82
CA TYR A 122 0.44 20.84 -8.20
C TYR A 122 1.53 21.72 -8.85
N GLY A 123 1.93 22.77 -8.19
CA GLY A 123 2.94 23.65 -8.71
C GLY A 123 2.52 24.29 -10.04
N TRP A 124 3.47 24.38 -10.98
CA TRP A 124 3.27 25.05 -12.26
C TRP A 124 2.76 24.14 -13.40
N ASN A 125 2.78 22.81 -13.20
CA ASN A 125 2.28 21.86 -14.21
C ASN A 125 1.36 20.79 -13.61
N GLN A 126 0.15 20.68 -14.19
CA GLN A 126 -0.89 19.75 -13.74
C GLN A 126 -0.54 18.27 -13.92
N ALA A 127 0.40 17.95 -14.80
CA ALA A 127 0.86 16.58 -15.03
C ALA A 127 1.92 16.11 -14.01
N ILE A 128 2.40 17.01 -13.16
CA ILE A 128 3.40 16.72 -12.11
C ILE A 128 2.69 16.73 -10.77
N ARG A 129 2.39 15.53 -10.24
CA ARG A 129 1.61 15.32 -8.99
C ARG A 129 2.32 14.35 -8.05
N PRO A 130 3.58 14.57 -7.70
CA PRO A 130 4.32 13.65 -6.83
C PRO A 130 3.72 13.55 -5.41
N GLU A 131 2.95 14.56 -4.99
CA GLU A 131 2.23 14.61 -3.71
C GLU A 131 1.02 13.68 -3.64
N THR A 132 0.60 13.09 -4.75
CA THR A 132 -0.51 12.13 -4.77
C THR A 132 -0.12 10.88 -3.99
N ASN A 133 -0.83 10.63 -2.88
CA ASN A 133 -0.61 9.44 -2.08
C ASN A 133 -1.73 8.44 -2.33
N ALA A 134 -1.39 7.29 -2.93
CA ALA A 134 -2.39 6.27 -3.28
C ALA A 134 -3.17 5.75 -2.07
N VAL A 135 -2.54 5.65 -0.89
CA VAL A 135 -3.22 5.14 0.31
C VAL A 135 -4.36 6.06 0.76
N SER A 136 -4.22 7.37 0.56
CA SER A 136 -5.23 8.35 0.99
C SER A 136 -6.46 8.41 0.07
N ILE A 137 -6.34 7.89 -1.15
CA ILE A 137 -7.41 7.88 -2.17
C ILE A 137 -7.92 6.48 -2.49
N PHE A 138 -7.32 5.46 -1.85
CA PHE A 138 -7.70 4.06 -2.06
C PHE A 138 -9.09 3.79 -1.46
N THR A 139 -9.94 3.12 -2.24
CA THR A 139 -11.25 2.62 -1.79
C THR A 139 -11.46 1.22 -2.35
N ALA A 140 -11.63 0.24 -1.48
CA ALA A 140 -11.83 -1.15 -1.89
C ALA A 140 -13.15 -1.34 -2.67
N ASN A 141 -13.13 -2.31 -3.58
CA ASN A 141 -14.30 -2.72 -4.32
C ASN A 141 -14.35 -4.25 -4.38
N ASP A 142 -15.28 -4.85 -3.65
CA ASP A 142 -15.37 -6.29 -3.48
C ASP A 142 -15.57 -7.04 -4.79
N ASP A 143 -16.38 -6.52 -5.71
CA ASP A 143 -16.64 -7.17 -7.00
C ASP A 143 -15.39 -7.22 -7.88
N LYS A 144 -14.63 -6.12 -7.92
CA LYS A 144 -13.36 -6.07 -8.65
C LYS A 144 -12.31 -6.95 -7.99
N ALA A 145 -12.23 -6.94 -6.64
CA ALA A 145 -11.33 -7.82 -5.90
C ALA A 145 -11.63 -9.29 -6.18
N ASP A 146 -12.91 -9.67 -6.15
CA ASP A 146 -13.34 -11.03 -6.44
C ASP A 146 -13.00 -11.45 -7.89
N ALA A 147 -13.18 -10.57 -8.85
CA ALA A 147 -12.79 -10.83 -10.23
C ALA A 147 -11.28 -11.08 -10.37
N LEU A 148 -10.44 -10.29 -9.70
CA LEU A 148 -8.99 -10.46 -9.70
C LEU A 148 -8.56 -11.75 -8.97
N ARG A 149 -9.18 -12.09 -7.84
CA ARG A 149 -8.94 -13.35 -7.13
C ARG A 149 -9.26 -14.57 -7.99
N LYS A 150 -10.36 -14.54 -8.74
CA LYS A 150 -10.78 -15.63 -9.63
C LYS A 150 -9.76 -15.96 -10.71
N ILE A 151 -8.95 -15.00 -11.11
CA ILE A 151 -7.86 -15.21 -12.08
C ILE A 151 -6.48 -15.40 -11.43
N GLY A 152 -6.44 -15.52 -10.08
CA GLY A 152 -5.25 -15.94 -9.34
C GLY A 152 -4.43 -14.83 -8.68
N PHE A 153 -4.87 -13.57 -8.71
CA PHE A 153 -4.20 -12.49 -7.99
C PHE A 153 -4.62 -12.47 -6.52
N GLY A 154 -3.65 -12.29 -5.61
CA GLY A 154 -3.90 -12.15 -4.18
C GLY A 154 -3.64 -10.76 -3.64
N ALA A 155 -2.77 -10.00 -4.32
CA ALA A 155 -2.44 -8.63 -3.99
C ALA A 155 -2.11 -7.83 -5.25
N VAL A 156 -2.28 -6.51 -5.16
CA VAL A 156 -1.95 -5.59 -6.26
C VAL A 156 -1.26 -4.34 -5.73
N VAL A 157 -0.38 -3.76 -6.53
CA VAL A 157 0.16 -2.42 -6.30
C VAL A 157 -0.71 -1.44 -7.07
N SER A 158 -1.52 -0.70 -6.35
CA SER A 158 -2.44 0.28 -6.92
C SER A 158 -1.86 1.68 -6.89
N HIS A 159 -2.03 2.43 -7.98
CA HIS A 159 -1.64 3.83 -8.10
C HIS A 159 -2.56 4.58 -9.05
N LEU A 160 -2.58 5.89 -8.97
CA LEU A 160 -3.36 6.72 -9.89
C LEU A 160 -2.74 6.73 -11.29
N HIS A 161 -3.49 6.31 -12.32
CA HIS A 161 -3.03 6.26 -13.71
C HIS A 161 -3.22 7.61 -14.42
N ASP A 162 -2.73 8.70 -13.83
CA ASP A 162 -2.91 10.06 -14.39
C ASP A 162 -1.68 10.93 -14.18
N GLY A 163 -1.26 11.58 -15.25
CA GLY A 163 -0.12 12.50 -15.23
C GLY A 163 1.23 11.84 -15.53
N ILE A 164 2.26 12.68 -15.55
CA ILE A 164 3.66 12.31 -15.80
C ILE A 164 4.34 11.88 -14.52
N ALA A 165 4.22 12.65 -13.45
CA ALA A 165 4.54 12.20 -12.09
C ALA A 165 3.22 11.89 -11.38
N ARG A 166 2.99 10.63 -11.03
CA ARG A 166 1.68 10.12 -10.58
C ARG A 166 1.57 9.98 -9.07
N GLY A 167 2.67 10.26 -8.35
CA GLY A 167 2.75 10.05 -6.92
C GLY A 167 3.14 8.63 -6.54
N THR A 168 2.73 8.19 -5.35
CA THR A 168 3.12 6.90 -4.79
C THR A 168 2.06 5.83 -5.02
N GLY A 169 2.47 4.56 -5.00
CA GLY A 169 1.59 3.40 -5.04
C GLY A 169 1.44 2.72 -3.69
N VAL A 170 0.36 2.01 -3.50
CA VAL A 170 0.01 1.23 -2.30
C VAL A 170 -0.12 -0.25 -2.66
N LEU A 171 0.51 -1.14 -1.88
CA LEU A 171 0.30 -2.58 -1.99
C LEU A 171 -0.91 -2.95 -1.13
N VAL A 172 -1.91 -3.52 -1.74
CA VAL A 172 -3.14 -3.94 -1.08
C VAL A 172 -3.45 -5.41 -1.31
N ALA A 173 -4.01 -6.06 -0.30
CA ALA A 173 -4.58 -7.40 -0.45
C ALA A 173 -5.95 -7.31 -1.13
N LEU A 174 -6.25 -8.29 -1.97
CA LEU A 174 -7.57 -8.42 -2.60
C LEU A 174 -8.52 -9.17 -1.65
N GLY A 175 -8.78 -8.62 -0.46
CA GLY A 175 -9.69 -9.18 0.54
C GLY A 175 -11.07 -8.51 0.53
N ASN A 176 -11.98 -9.01 1.36
CA ASN A 176 -13.28 -8.41 1.63
C ASN A 176 -13.27 -7.87 3.06
N ASP A 177 -12.51 -6.81 3.29
CA ASP A 177 -12.36 -6.17 4.60
C ASP A 177 -12.38 -4.64 4.41
N ARG A 178 -12.27 -3.89 5.51
CA ARG A 178 -12.19 -2.43 5.46
C ARG A 178 -10.91 -1.99 4.76
N ASP A 179 -10.96 -0.88 4.06
CA ASP A 179 -9.86 -0.34 3.24
C ASP A 179 -8.50 -0.36 3.97
N ASN A 180 -8.48 0.13 5.21
CA ASN A 180 -7.27 0.20 6.02
C ASN A 180 -6.69 -1.16 6.43
N MET A 181 -7.54 -2.21 6.45
CA MET A 181 -7.11 -3.57 6.79
C MET A 181 -6.53 -4.31 5.58
N LEU A 182 -6.84 -3.83 4.38
CA LEU A 182 -6.34 -4.40 3.12
C LEU A 182 -4.97 -3.84 2.75
N VAL A 183 -4.57 -2.70 3.32
CA VAL A 183 -3.26 -2.09 3.04
C VAL A 183 -2.15 -2.95 3.67
N LEU A 184 -1.31 -3.53 2.82
CA LEU A 184 -0.15 -4.33 3.23
C LEU A 184 1.11 -3.46 3.36
N LYS A 185 1.28 -2.49 2.47
CA LYS A 185 2.41 -1.57 2.49
C LYS A 185 2.07 -0.27 1.77
N GLU A 186 2.34 0.84 2.43
CA GLU A 186 2.26 2.19 1.85
C GLU A 186 3.54 2.54 1.09
N ASN A 187 3.44 3.49 0.18
CA ASN A 187 4.58 4.09 -0.53
C ASN A 187 5.54 3.04 -1.13
N VAL A 188 4.98 2.05 -1.83
CA VAL A 188 5.76 0.92 -2.37
C VAL A 188 6.72 1.36 -3.44
N ALA A 189 6.28 2.29 -4.31
CA ALA A 189 7.04 2.86 -5.40
C ALA A 189 6.46 4.22 -5.78
N ALA A 190 7.25 5.04 -6.47
CA ALA A 190 6.80 6.24 -7.16
C ALA A 190 6.56 5.92 -8.64
N PHE A 191 5.44 6.38 -9.17
CA PHE A 191 5.00 6.06 -10.53
C PHE A 191 5.10 7.25 -11.46
N TYR A 192 5.64 6.99 -12.64
CA TYR A 192 5.88 7.97 -13.69
C TYR A 192 5.38 7.47 -15.03
N SER A 193 5.09 8.39 -15.93
CA SER A 193 4.75 8.12 -17.31
C SER A 193 5.23 9.27 -18.20
N PHE A 194 5.18 9.06 -19.50
CA PHE A 194 5.40 10.17 -20.43
C PHE A 194 4.10 10.80 -20.93
N ASN A 195 2.95 10.33 -20.46
CA ASN A 195 1.65 10.85 -20.81
C ASN A 195 1.16 11.86 -19.78
N LYS A 196 0.75 13.06 -20.22
CA LYS A 196 0.27 14.11 -19.33
C LYS A 196 -1.12 13.84 -18.71
N GLY A 197 -1.76 12.74 -19.10
CA GLY A 197 -3.04 12.32 -18.55
C GLY A 197 -4.17 13.30 -18.81
N THR A 198 -4.87 13.68 -17.74
CA THR A 198 -6.02 14.59 -17.76
C THR A 198 -5.63 16.08 -17.81
N SER A 199 -4.35 16.42 -17.76
CA SER A 199 -3.88 17.81 -17.80
C SER A 199 -4.42 18.55 -19.03
N THR A 200 -5.04 19.70 -18.81
CA THR A 200 -5.55 20.60 -19.85
C THR A 200 -4.50 21.56 -20.38
N GLN A 201 -3.36 21.69 -19.70
CA GLN A 201 -2.26 22.53 -20.15
C GLN A 201 -1.71 22.08 -21.52
N ASP A 202 -1.30 23.03 -22.32
CA ASP A 202 -0.76 22.74 -23.66
C ASP A 202 0.64 22.12 -23.60
N TYR A 203 1.40 22.38 -22.54
CA TYR A 203 2.72 21.75 -22.32
C TYR A 203 2.67 20.68 -21.22
N PRO A 204 3.30 19.50 -21.45
CA PRO A 204 4.00 19.05 -22.65
C PRO A 204 3.03 18.46 -23.70
N THR A 205 3.46 18.50 -24.98
CA THR A 205 2.72 17.90 -26.10
C THR A 205 3.47 16.77 -26.80
N SER A 206 4.70 16.51 -26.38
CA SER A 206 5.57 15.48 -26.98
C SER A 206 6.39 14.73 -25.92
N LEU A 207 6.93 13.59 -26.31
CA LEU A 207 7.86 12.81 -25.48
C LEU A 207 9.06 13.64 -25.01
N MET A 208 9.66 14.39 -25.92
CA MET A 208 10.79 15.27 -25.58
C MET A 208 10.38 16.33 -24.54
N GLY A 209 9.17 16.90 -24.70
CA GLY A 209 8.61 17.83 -23.72
C GLY A 209 8.37 17.19 -22.35
N ALA A 210 7.86 15.96 -22.31
CA ALA A 210 7.67 15.24 -21.06
C ALA A 210 9.00 14.93 -20.35
N ILE A 211 10.03 14.52 -21.10
CA ILE A 211 11.38 14.30 -20.57
C ILE A 211 11.98 15.61 -20.08
N ALA A 212 11.83 16.70 -20.83
CA ALA A 212 12.33 18.02 -20.42
C ALA A 212 11.64 18.49 -19.13
N LEU A 213 10.32 18.28 -19.02
CA LEU A 213 9.55 18.60 -17.83
C LEU A 213 10.01 17.80 -16.60
N LEU A 214 10.22 16.49 -16.74
CA LEU A 214 10.77 15.65 -15.66
C LEU A 214 12.15 16.12 -15.21
N ARG A 215 13.03 16.43 -16.17
CA ARG A 215 14.38 16.94 -15.87
C ARG A 215 14.33 18.29 -15.15
N GLN A 216 13.47 19.19 -15.59
CA GLN A 216 13.27 20.48 -14.93
C GLN A 216 12.77 20.29 -13.49
N THR A 217 11.74 19.45 -13.30
CA THR A 217 11.20 19.16 -11.96
C THR A 217 12.28 18.57 -11.04
N TYR A 218 13.13 17.69 -11.57
CA TYR A 218 14.24 17.13 -10.80
C TYR A 218 15.25 18.20 -10.34
N LEU A 219 15.62 19.13 -11.25
CA LEU A 219 16.53 20.24 -10.92
C LEU A 219 15.89 21.20 -9.90
N ASP A 220 14.60 21.52 -10.08
CA ASP A 220 13.85 22.37 -9.16
C ASP A 220 13.77 21.73 -7.76
N ALA A 221 13.56 20.41 -7.70
CA ALA A 221 13.52 19.66 -6.44
C ALA A 221 14.89 19.59 -5.75
N GLN A 222 15.98 19.49 -6.52
CA GLN A 222 17.34 19.57 -5.97
C GLN A 222 17.61 20.97 -5.40
N TRP A 223 17.28 22.02 -6.15
CA TRP A 223 17.40 23.39 -5.66
C TRP A 223 16.56 23.58 -4.39
N TYR A 224 15.32 23.13 -4.40
CA TYR A 224 14.41 23.20 -3.25
C TYR A 224 15.02 22.55 -1.99
N LYS A 225 15.68 21.42 -2.14
CA LYS A 225 16.34 20.72 -1.03
C LYS A 225 17.51 21.51 -0.44
N SER A 226 18.20 22.31 -1.25
CA SER A 226 19.38 23.07 -0.83
C SER A 226 19.08 24.47 -0.28
N ARG A 227 17.82 24.96 -0.39
CA ARG A 227 17.44 26.30 0.07
C ARG A 227 17.29 26.40 1.59
N PRO A 228 17.35 27.62 2.16
CA PRO A 228 17.03 27.85 3.58
C PRO A 228 15.58 27.48 3.90
N ALA A 229 15.33 26.84 5.07
CA ALA A 229 14.01 26.40 5.51
C ALA A 229 12.98 27.56 5.71
N THR A 230 13.45 28.82 5.72
CA THR A 230 12.63 30.02 5.89
C THR A 230 11.81 30.42 4.66
N GLU A 231 12.05 29.82 3.50
CA GLU A 231 11.43 30.21 2.22
C GLU A 231 10.06 29.58 1.92
N GLY A 232 9.36 29.09 2.93
CA GLY A 232 8.05 28.47 2.75
C GLY A 232 8.10 27.02 2.23
N THR A 233 7.00 26.30 2.20
CA THR A 233 6.91 24.88 1.84
C THR A 233 6.28 24.69 0.47
N ASN A 234 6.89 23.86 -0.38
CA ASN A 234 6.31 23.37 -1.63
C ASN A 234 6.10 21.85 -1.51
N LEU A 235 4.86 21.44 -1.28
CA LEU A 235 4.50 20.05 -1.04
C LEU A 235 4.81 19.12 -2.22
N SER A 236 4.69 19.61 -3.46
CA SER A 236 5.04 18.82 -4.65
C SER A 236 6.53 18.52 -4.72
N LEU A 237 7.38 19.52 -4.50
CA LEU A 237 8.84 19.33 -4.55
C LEU A 237 9.34 18.51 -3.36
N GLU A 238 8.72 18.67 -2.20
CA GLU A 238 9.02 17.86 -1.03
C GLU A 238 8.65 16.39 -1.26
N ALA A 239 7.45 16.13 -1.77
CA ALA A 239 7.00 14.78 -2.13
C ALA A 239 7.89 14.16 -3.23
N TRP A 240 8.31 14.96 -4.23
CA TRP A 240 9.27 14.52 -5.25
C TRP A 240 10.58 14.05 -4.62
N ASN A 241 11.17 14.85 -3.72
CA ASN A 241 12.41 14.50 -3.04
C ASN A 241 12.27 13.24 -2.17
N ASN A 242 11.14 13.08 -1.49
CA ASN A 242 10.85 11.89 -0.69
C ASN A 242 10.71 10.65 -1.57
N ALA A 243 10.09 10.80 -2.76
CA ALA A 243 9.90 9.73 -3.73
C ALA A 243 11.23 9.20 -4.32
N GLN A 244 12.32 9.97 -4.27
CA GLN A 244 13.64 9.49 -4.72
C GLN A 244 14.23 8.39 -3.82
N ASN A 245 13.69 8.19 -2.62
CA ASN A 245 14.15 7.18 -1.67
C ASN A 245 13.42 5.83 -1.80
N ILE A 246 12.44 5.73 -2.69
CA ILE A 246 11.68 4.50 -2.97
C ILE A 246 11.85 4.08 -4.43
N PRO A 247 11.54 2.81 -4.79
CA PRO A 247 11.58 2.35 -6.17
C PRO A 247 10.79 3.26 -7.12
N GLN A 248 11.31 3.48 -8.31
CA GLN A 248 10.68 4.30 -9.34
C GLN A 248 10.25 3.41 -10.50
N ILE A 249 8.98 3.49 -10.88
CA ILE A 249 8.38 2.68 -11.94
C ILE A 249 7.89 3.61 -13.04
N PHE A 250 8.36 3.36 -14.27
CA PHE A 250 7.94 4.09 -15.46
C PHE A 250 6.98 3.26 -16.30
N ASP A 251 5.82 3.84 -16.57
CA ASP A 251 4.91 3.36 -17.59
C ASP A 251 5.37 3.84 -18.97
N ALA A 252 6.04 2.96 -19.67
CA ALA A 252 6.56 3.24 -21.03
C ALA A 252 5.50 3.06 -22.13
N ASN A 253 4.32 2.53 -21.81
CA ASN A 253 3.28 2.18 -22.79
C ASN A 253 2.36 3.36 -23.17
N GLY A 254 2.63 4.55 -22.65
CA GLY A 254 1.91 5.75 -23.03
C GLY A 254 2.05 5.99 -24.54
N LYS A 255 0.99 5.81 -25.31
CA LYS A 255 0.96 6.21 -26.73
C LYS A 255 1.06 7.74 -26.80
N TRP A 256 1.99 8.21 -27.59
CA TRP A 256 2.20 9.61 -27.94
C TRP A 256 1.42 9.97 -29.18
#